data_5df72b017da9b183f799f6baa7788c1c
#
_entry.id   5df72b017da9b183f799f6baa7788c1c
#
_cell.length_a   1.000
_cell.length_b   1.000
_cell.length_c   1.000
_cell.angle_alpha   90.00
_cell.angle_beta   90.00
_cell.angle_gamma   90.00
#
_symmetry.space_group_name_H-M   'P 1'
#
loop_
_entity.id
_entity.type
_entity.pdbx_description
1 polymer ?
#
loop_
_entity_poly.entity_id
_entity_poly.type
_entity_poly.pdbx_seq_one_letter_code
_entity_poly.pdbx_strand_id
1 'polypeptide(L)'
;MSTSSDSVETTGTTVEEAVEKALEDLEEARENVEITVLDESPDGARVRVTVRESYAVKARQVVAELLYKMGITAQVFIKKADDPVMIDVAGDNLGLLIGWRGETLRAFQTVVNLILNKGRVDRRRLVVDVEHYRNRREETVKEMALRLAERVRRTGERVMMDPMQSYERRIVHITLEKEPGIRTESQGEEPNRRVAILPDGVTAARRPMERPVPAPSPPLTRQGTGYGDRPRYGDRPRFGDRPRFGERRPGYREGEGGGGETP
;
A
#
# COMPACT_ATOMS: atom_id res chain seq x y z
N MET A 1 -17.97 32.66 -14.60
CA MET A 1 -19.10 32.69 -13.65
C MET A 1 -19.66 31.27 -13.64
N SER A 2 -19.16 30.43 -12.80
CA SER A 2 -19.68 29.05 -12.61
C SER A 2 -20.76 29.14 -11.54
N THR A 3 -21.98 29.12 -11.99
CA THR A 3 -23.13 28.87 -11.12
C THR A 3 -23.01 27.44 -10.65
N SER A 4 -22.70 27.25 -9.37
CA SER A 4 -22.77 25.95 -8.70
C SER A 4 -24.24 25.51 -8.79
N SER A 5 -24.51 24.49 -9.60
CA SER A 5 -25.81 23.87 -9.72
C SER A 5 -26.29 23.17 -8.44
N ASP A 6 -25.53 23.28 -7.36
CA ASP A 6 -25.67 22.50 -6.15
C ASP A 6 -26.41 23.22 -5.02
N SER A 7 -26.90 24.47 -5.23
CA SER A 7 -27.69 25.19 -4.24
C SER A 7 -28.74 26.10 -4.87
N VAL A 8 -29.94 26.09 -4.32
CA VAL A 8 -31.06 26.93 -4.73
C VAL A 8 -31.61 27.67 -3.53
N GLU A 9 -31.97 28.95 -3.74
CA GLU A 9 -32.71 29.75 -2.78
C GLU A 9 -34.16 29.86 -3.21
N THR A 10 -35.07 29.46 -2.35
CA THR A 10 -36.51 29.49 -2.62
C THR A 10 -37.22 30.24 -1.51
N THR A 11 -38.41 30.73 -1.84
CA THR A 11 -39.33 31.39 -0.91
C THR A 11 -40.66 30.67 -0.89
N GLY A 12 -41.29 30.59 0.28
CA GLY A 12 -42.62 30.00 0.46
C GLY A 12 -43.38 30.73 1.56
N THR A 13 -44.64 30.39 1.75
CA THR A 13 -45.44 30.90 2.88
C THR A 13 -45.01 30.26 4.17
N THR A 14 -44.43 29.06 4.12
CA THR A 14 -43.81 28.37 5.26
C THR A 14 -42.43 27.84 4.87
N VAL A 15 -41.60 27.48 5.87
CA VAL A 15 -40.29 26.85 5.66
C VAL A 15 -40.44 25.56 4.87
N GLU A 16 -41.45 24.73 5.21
CA GLU A 16 -41.68 23.45 4.53
C GLU A 16 -41.99 23.65 3.06
N GLU A 17 -42.86 24.59 2.70
CA GLU A 17 -43.23 24.91 1.30
C GLU A 17 -41.99 25.38 0.50
N ALA A 18 -41.18 26.24 1.13
CA ALA A 18 -39.96 26.72 0.50
C ALA A 18 -38.94 25.58 0.27
N VAL A 19 -38.83 24.62 1.21
CA VAL A 19 -37.97 23.44 1.09
C VAL A 19 -38.49 22.51 -0.02
N GLU A 20 -39.80 22.22 -0.07
CA GLU A 20 -40.39 21.36 -1.12
C GLU A 20 -40.12 21.92 -2.53
N LYS A 21 -40.32 23.21 -2.73
CA LYS A 21 -39.98 23.87 -4.00
C LYS A 21 -38.49 23.72 -4.36
N ALA A 22 -37.61 23.89 -3.37
CA ALA A 22 -36.18 23.74 -3.61
C ALA A 22 -35.79 22.29 -3.95
N LEU A 23 -36.44 21.29 -3.35
CA LEU A 23 -36.19 19.88 -3.64
C LEU A 23 -36.69 19.50 -5.04
N GLU A 24 -37.83 20.06 -5.49
CA GLU A 24 -38.32 19.90 -6.86
C GLU A 24 -37.34 20.54 -7.88
N ASP A 25 -36.88 21.76 -7.62
CA ASP A 25 -35.91 22.46 -8.49
C ASP A 25 -34.55 21.76 -8.59
N LEU A 26 -34.11 21.09 -7.52
CA LEU A 26 -32.86 20.34 -7.46
C LEU A 26 -32.99 18.88 -7.90
N GLU A 27 -34.21 18.38 -8.09
CA GLU A 27 -34.53 16.97 -8.39
C GLU A 27 -33.86 15.99 -7.34
N GLU A 28 -33.74 16.44 -6.06
CA GLU A 28 -33.06 15.70 -5.02
C GLU A 28 -33.98 15.35 -3.84
N ALA A 29 -33.66 14.24 -3.15
CA ALA A 29 -34.35 13.84 -1.94
C ALA A 29 -33.91 14.67 -0.72
N ARG A 30 -34.81 14.91 0.24
CA ARG A 30 -34.53 15.70 1.46
C ARG A 30 -33.33 15.20 2.26
N GLU A 31 -33.01 13.93 2.21
CA GLU A 31 -31.85 13.30 2.89
C GLU A 31 -30.50 13.66 2.25
N ASN A 32 -30.53 14.07 0.97
CA ASN A 32 -29.33 14.41 0.18
C ASN A 32 -28.99 15.91 0.23
N VAL A 33 -29.75 16.71 0.96
CA VAL A 33 -29.57 18.17 0.99
C VAL A 33 -29.30 18.70 2.39
N GLU A 34 -28.68 19.86 2.45
CA GLU A 34 -28.56 20.69 3.64
C GLU A 34 -29.46 21.91 3.50
N ILE A 35 -30.32 22.12 4.49
CA ILE A 35 -31.30 23.20 4.50
C ILE A 35 -30.83 24.28 5.46
N THR A 36 -30.71 25.50 4.99
CA THR A 36 -30.40 26.68 5.79
C THR A 36 -31.55 27.67 5.68
N VAL A 37 -32.24 27.95 6.78
CA VAL A 37 -33.25 29.01 6.83
C VAL A 37 -32.54 30.33 6.85
N LEU A 38 -32.79 31.19 5.85
CA LEU A 38 -32.18 32.51 5.68
C LEU A 38 -33.04 33.60 6.34
N ASP A 39 -34.35 33.45 6.24
CA ASP A 39 -35.33 34.38 6.83
C ASP A 39 -36.64 33.65 7.11
N GLU A 40 -37.26 33.97 8.23
CA GLU A 40 -38.56 33.45 8.62
C GLU A 40 -39.37 34.59 9.24
N SER A 41 -40.50 34.92 8.59
CA SER A 41 -41.39 35.99 8.99
C SER A 41 -42.83 35.53 8.87
N PRO A 42 -43.81 36.26 9.50
CA PRO A 42 -45.23 35.94 9.32
C PRO A 42 -45.74 36.02 7.86
N ASP A 43 -45.00 36.74 7.01
CA ASP A 43 -45.33 36.94 5.61
C ASP A 43 -44.67 35.91 4.68
N GLY A 44 -43.81 35.05 5.20
CA GLY A 44 -43.13 34.00 4.43
C GLY A 44 -41.76 33.60 4.95
N ALA A 45 -41.23 32.52 4.39
CA ALA A 45 -39.91 32.01 4.71
C ALA A 45 -39.02 31.96 3.46
N ARG A 46 -37.72 32.19 3.64
CA ARG A 46 -36.69 32.01 2.62
C ARG A 46 -35.71 30.96 3.10
N VAL A 47 -35.47 29.97 2.28
CA VAL A 47 -34.51 28.92 2.57
C VAL A 47 -33.45 28.81 1.46
N ARG A 48 -32.24 28.40 1.86
CA ARG A 48 -31.23 27.95 0.92
C ARG A 48 -31.08 26.45 1.11
N VAL A 49 -31.28 25.71 0.02
CA VAL A 49 -31.12 24.26 -0.02
C VAL A 49 -29.87 23.95 -0.87
N THR A 50 -28.93 23.26 -0.28
CA THR A 50 -27.66 22.89 -0.91
C THR A 50 -27.58 21.38 -1.00
N VAL A 51 -27.31 20.83 -2.18
CA VAL A 51 -27.09 19.39 -2.36
C VAL A 51 -25.87 18.97 -1.57
N ARG A 52 -26.03 18.01 -0.69
CA ARG A 52 -24.90 17.42 0.02
C ARG A 52 -24.06 16.61 -0.94
N GLU A 53 -22.81 16.99 -1.10
CA GLU A 53 -21.89 16.18 -1.87
C GLU A 53 -21.88 14.73 -1.34
N SER A 54 -22.20 13.78 -2.22
CA SER A 54 -22.20 12.36 -1.89
C SER A 54 -20.84 11.98 -1.28
N TYR A 55 -20.87 11.23 -0.18
CA TYR A 55 -19.64 10.73 0.45
C TYR A 55 -18.70 10.04 -0.54
N ALA A 56 -19.25 9.32 -1.52
CA ALA A 56 -18.50 8.64 -2.56
C ALA A 56 -17.80 9.63 -3.52
N VAL A 57 -18.52 10.71 -3.91
CA VAL A 57 -17.96 11.78 -4.77
C VAL A 57 -16.82 12.50 -4.03
N LYS A 58 -17.05 12.89 -2.79
CA LYS A 58 -16.02 13.51 -1.94
C LYS A 58 -14.83 12.58 -1.72
N ALA A 59 -15.08 11.30 -1.51
CA ALA A 59 -14.01 10.29 -1.37
C ALA A 59 -13.16 10.19 -2.64
N ARG A 60 -13.79 10.16 -3.81
CA ARG A 60 -13.08 10.17 -5.11
C ARG A 60 -12.22 11.42 -5.27
N GLN A 61 -12.74 12.60 -4.92
CA GLN A 61 -12.00 13.85 -5.03
C GLN A 61 -10.78 13.87 -4.10
N VAL A 62 -10.94 13.47 -2.83
CA VAL A 62 -9.84 13.40 -1.86
C VAL A 62 -8.76 12.42 -2.32
N VAL A 63 -9.16 11.26 -2.85
CA VAL A 63 -8.21 10.28 -3.40
C VAL A 63 -7.46 10.88 -4.58
N ALA A 64 -8.16 11.49 -5.54
CA ALA A 64 -7.55 12.10 -6.72
C ALA A 64 -6.59 13.24 -6.35
N GLU A 65 -6.98 14.11 -5.41
CA GLU A 65 -6.15 15.23 -4.94
C GLU A 65 -4.87 14.73 -4.25
N LEU A 66 -4.97 13.72 -3.40
CA LEU A 66 -3.80 13.14 -2.73
C LEU A 66 -2.85 12.49 -3.74
N LEU A 67 -3.36 11.74 -4.72
CA LEU A 67 -2.54 11.15 -5.77
C LEU A 67 -1.81 12.22 -6.58
N TYR A 68 -2.53 13.29 -6.94
CA TYR A 68 -1.92 14.43 -7.64
C TYR A 68 -0.80 15.07 -6.82
N LYS A 69 -1.02 15.32 -5.51
CA LYS A 69 0.01 15.87 -4.59
C LYS A 69 1.20 14.92 -4.41
N MET A 70 1.00 13.62 -4.56
CA MET A 70 2.07 12.62 -4.55
C MET A 70 2.80 12.50 -5.90
N GLY A 71 2.39 13.24 -6.93
CA GLY A 71 2.94 13.16 -8.28
C GLY A 71 2.56 11.89 -9.03
N ILE A 72 1.46 11.23 -8.63
CA ILE A 72 0.96 10.01 -9.25
C ILE A 72 -0.18 10.38 -10.20
N THR A 73 0.02 10.12 -11.49
CA THR A 73 -1.02 10.28 -12.52
C THR A 73 -1.87 9.03 -12.57
N ALA A 74 -3.13 9.14 -12.17
CA ALA A 74 -4.05 8.02 -12.14
C ALA A 74 -5.49 8.48 -12.37
N GLN A 75 -6.33 7.57 -12.84
CA GLN A 75 -7.78 7.74 -12.91
C GLN A 75 -8.42 7.11 -11.68
N VAL A 76 -9.44 7.77 -11.15
CA VAL A 76 -10.10 7.37 -9.90
C VAL A 76 -11.58 7.12 -10.18
N PHE A 77 -12.03 5.89 -9.97
CA PHE A 77 -13.39 5.43 -10.26
C PHE A 77 -14.13 5.01 -8.99
N ILE A 78 -15.39 5.39 -8.87
CA ILE A 78 -16.27 4.87 -7.83
C ILE A 78 -16.82 3.53 -8.33
N LYS A 79 -16.44 2.41 -7.69
CA LYS A 79 -17.02 1.10 -7.99
C LYS A 79 -18.28 0.80 -7.20
N LYS A 80 -18.37 1.31 -5.98
CA LYS A 80 -19.52 1.17 -5.11
C LYS A 80 -19.68 2.43 -4.28
N ALA A 81 -20.87 2.99 -4.25
CA ALA A 81 -21.19 4.23 -3.52
C ALA A 81 -21.70 3.98 -2.09
N ASP A 82 -22.20 2.76 -1.80
CA ASP A 82 -22.70 2.37 -0.48
C ASP A 82 -21.57 1.97 0.47
N ASP A 83 -21.89 1.87 1.76
CA ASP A 83 -20.92 1.45 2.78
C ASP A 83 -20.59 -0.06 2.69
N PRO A 84 -19.31 -0.45 2.61
CA PRO A 84 -18.15 0.42 2.41
C PRO A 84 -18.10 0.99 0.99
N VAL A 85 -17.78 2.29 0.87
CA VAL A 85 -17.51 2.90 -0.43
C VAL A 85 -16.26 2.27 -1.03
N MET A 86 -16.33 1.85 -2.30
CA MET A 86 -15.20 1.24 -2.99
C MET A 86 -14.72 2.14 -4.12
N ILE A 87 -13.46 2.51 -4.06
CA ILE A 87 -12.78 3.29 -5.09
C ILE A 87 -11.69 2.44 -5.73
N ASP A 88 -11.66 2.44 -7.05
CA ASP A 88 -10.59 1.81 -7.84
C ASP A 88 -9.71 2.89 -8.47
N VAL A 89 -8.41 2.66 -8.42
CA VAL A 89 -7.40 3.53 -9.01
C VAL A 89 -6.73 2.79 -10.15
N ALA A 90 -6.76 3.38 -11.34
CA ALA A 90 -6.14 2.82 -12.54
C ALA A 90 -5.17 3.82 -13.17
N GLY A 91 -4.08 3.35 -13.73
CA GLY A 91 -3.07 4.19 -14.36
C GLY A 91 -1.74 3.47 -14.55
N ASP A 92 -0.77 4.18 -15.08
CA ASP A 92 0.56 3.63 -15.31
C ASP A 92 1.43 3.74 -14.07
N ASN A 93 2.30 2.73 -13.87
CA ASN A 93 3.31 2.72 -12.79
C ASN A 93 2.77 2.88 -11.36
N LEU A 94 1.59 2.34 -11.08
CA LEU A 94 0.99 2.39 -9.74
C LEU A 94 1.70 1.53 -8.68
N GLY A 95 2.79 0.87 -9.04
CA GLY A 95 3.61 0.07 -8.11
C GLY A 95 4.08 0.85 -6.88
N LEU A 96 4.36 2.16 -7.03
CA LEU A 96 4.72 3.04 -5.91
C LEU A 96 3.56 3.21 -4.92
N LEU A 97 2.32 3.34 -5.44
CA LEU A 97 1.12 3.46 -4.61
C LEU A 97 0.79 2.15 -3.90
N ILE A 98 1.04 1.03 -4.53
CA ILE A 98 0.90 -0.29 -3.91
C ILE A 98 1.96 -0.48 -2.82
N GLY A 99 3.22 -0.21 -3.16
CA GLY A 99 4.37 -0.40 -2.29
C GLY A 99 4.70 -1.88 -2.01
N TRP A 100 5.60 -2.10 -1.08
CA TRP A 100 5.98 -3.45 -0.69
C TRP A 100 4.79 -4.21 -0.11
N ARG A 101 4.34 -5.26 -0.78
CA ARG A 101 3.21 -6.11 -0.35
C ARG A 101 1.92 -5.35 0.02
N GLY A 102 1.68 -4.18 -0.59
CA GLY A 102 0.49 -3.38 -0.34
C GLY A 102 0.56 -2.50 0.92
N GLU A 103 1.73 -2.32 1.53
CA GLU A 103 1.90 -1.49 2.72
C GLU A 103 1.58 -0.02 2.45
N THR A 104 2.07 0.53 1.32
CA THR A 104 1.79 1.92 0.94
C THR A 104 0.30 2.12 0.67
N LEU A 105 -0.34 1.19 -0.05
CA LEU A 105 -1.77 1.24 -0.33
C LEU A 105 -2.60 1.23 0.96
N ARG A 106 -2.20 0.41 1.93
CA ARG A 106 -2.86 0.38 3.24
C ARG A 106 -2.70 1.70 4.00
N ALA A 107 -1.48 2.25 4.03
CA ALA A 107 -1.21 3.53 4.67
C ALA A 107 -2.01 4.66 3.99
N PHE A 108 -2.01 4.70 2.66
CA PHE A 108 -2.79 5.62 1.86
C PHE A 108 -4.29 5.53 2.19
N GLN A 109 -4.86 4.33 2.18
CA GLN A 109 -6.27 4.12 2.55
C GLN A 109 -6.57 4.61 3.98
N THR A 110 -5.64 4.40 4.92
CA THR A 110 -5.81 4.86 6.31
C THR A 110 -5.86 6.39 6.36
N VAL A 111 -4.95 7.08 5.67
CA VAL A 111 -4.91 8.55 5.61
C VAL A 111 -6.19 9.10 4.99
N VAL A 112 -6.63 8.54 3.87
CA VAL A 112 -7.89 8.96 3.21
C VAL A 112 -9.08 8.78 4.14
N ASN A 113 -9.19 7.63 4.82
CA ASN A 113 -10.25 7.39 5.79
C ASN A 113 -10.23 8.40 6.95
N LEU A 114 -9.05 8.78 7.46
CA LEU A 114 -8.91 9.79 8.50
C LEU A 114 -9.36 11.18 8.03
N ILE A 115 -8.99 11.57 6.82
CA ILE A 115 -9.37 12.85 6.23
C ILE A 115 -10.89 12.92 6.07
N LEU A 116 -11.50 11.89 5.48
CA LEU A 116 -12.93 11.85 5.16
C LEU A 116 -13.81 11.79 6.41
N ASN A 117 -13.33 11.15 7.48
CA ASN A 117 -14.08 11.00 8.73
C ASN A 117 -13.75 12.08 9.78
N LYS A 118 -12.88 13.05 9.44
CA LYS A 118 -12.56 14.16 10.35
C LYS A 118 -13.81 14.99 10.67
N GLY A 119 -14.16 15.09 11.94
CA GLY A 119 -15.31 15.86 12.42
C GLY A 119 -16.69 15.23 12.13
N ARG A 120 -16.76 14.00 11.62
CA ARG A 120 -18.02 13.29 11.37
C ARG A 120 -18.40 12.41 12.57
N VAL A 121 -19.69 12.40 12.89
CA VAL A 121 -20.30 11.48 13.86
C VAL A 121 -20.47 10.10 13.20
N ASP A 122 -21.00 10.07 11.97
CA ASP A 122 -21.17 8.84 11.19
C ASP A 122 -19.89 8.53 10.42
N ARG A 123 -19.13 7.57 10.94
CA ARG A 123 -17.91 7.12 10.29
C ARG A 123 -18.23 6.11 9.20
N ARG A 124 -18.04 6.49 7.96
CA ARG A 124 -18.17 5.60 6.81
C ARG A 124 -16.82 4.98 6.45
N ARG A 125 -16.86 3.76 5.93
CA ARG A 125 -15.66 3.04 5.52
C ARG A 125 -15.41 3.23 4.03
N LEU A 126 -14.18 3.60 3.70
CA LEU A 126 -13.68 3.62 2.34
C LEU A 126 -12.69 2.49 2.14
N VAL A 127 -12.80 1.78 1.04
CA VAL A 127 -11.82 0.81 0.54
C VAL A 127 -11.26 1.34 -0.77
N VAL A 128 -9.94 1.48 -0.82
CA VAL A 128 -9.22 1.82 -2.05
C VAL A 128 -8.55 0.56 -2.58
N ASP A 129 -8.76 0.28 -3.85
CA ASP A 129 -8.04 -0.76 -4.58
C ASP A 129 -7.27 -0.16 -5.75
N VAL A 130 -6.24 -0.85 -6.21
CA VAL A 130 -5.40 -0.44 -7.32
C VAL A 130 -5.36 -1.59 -8.32
N GLU A 131 -6.08 -1.45 -9.44
CA GLU A 131 -6.09 -2.46 -10.51
C GLU A 131 -6.29 -3.89 -10.02
N HIS A 132 -7.19 -4.10 -9.09
CA HIS A 132 -7.45 -5.41 -8.47
C HIS A 132 -6.25 -6.03 -7.75
N TYR A 133 -5.33 -5.20 -7.24
CA TYR A 133 -4.13 -5.67 -6.54
C TYR A 133 -4.46 -6.65 -5.40
N ARG A 134 -5.53 -6.39 -4.63
CA ARG A 134 -5.91 -7.25 -3.50
C ARG A 134 -6.19 -8.68 -3.93
N ASN A 135 -6.92 -8.87 -5.03
CA ASN A 135 -7.23 -10.20 -5.56
C ASN A 135 -5.97 -10.88 -6.08
N ARG A 136 -5.15 -10.19 -6.88
CA ARG A 136 -3.87 -10.74 -7.38
C ARG A 136 -2.93 -11.11 -6.23
N ARG A 137 -2.89 -10.31 -5.18
CA ARG A 137 -2.07 -10.58 -4.00
C ARG A 137 -2.56 -11.78 -3.22
N GLU A 138 -3.86 -11.93 -3.04
CA GLU A 138 -4.47 -13.09 -2.41
C GLU A 138 -4.12 -14.39 -3.15
N GLU A 139 -4.25 -14.41 -4.47
CA GLU A 139 -3.87 -15.55 -5.31
C GLU A 139 -2.38 -15.88 -5.16
N THR A 140 -1.52 -14.87 -5.23
CA THR A 140 -0.07 -15.05 -5.02
C THR A 140 0.25 -15.67 -3.66
N VAL A 141 -0.44 -15.23 -2.59
CA VAL A 141 -0.24 -15.78 -1.24
C VAL A 141 -0.71 -17.23 -1.16
N LYS A 142 -1.86 -17.56 -1.76
CA LYS A 142 -2.39 -18.94 -1.84
C LYS A 142 -1.41 -19.87 -2.56
N GLU A 143 -0.97 -19.48 -3.74
CA GLU A 143 -0.01 -20.27 -4.52
C GLU A 143 1.32 -20.48 -3.78
N MET A 144 1.81 -19.43 -3.12
CA MET A 144 3.03 -19.53 -2.32
C MET A 144 2.84 -20.50 -1.16
N ALA A 145 1.70 -20.44 -0.46
CA ALA A 145 1.39 -21.32 0.65
C ALA A 145 1.36 -22.79 0.19
N LEU A 146 0.68 -23.10 -0.91
CA LEU A 146 0.59 -24.47 -1.47
C LEU A 146 1.97 -25.00 -1.88
N ARG A 147 2.79 -24.20 -2.57
CA ARG A 147 4.15 -24.58 -2.94
C ARG A 147 5.03 -24.90 -1.72
N LEU A 148 4.91 -24.09 -0.68
CA LEU A 148 5.68 -24.30 0.55
C LEU A 148 5.16 -25.50 1.35
N ALA A 149 3.85 -25.76 1.36
CA ALA A 149 3.26 -26.94 1.97
C ALA A 149 3.75 -28.23 1.30
N GLU A 150 3.84 -28.26 -0.03
CA GLU A 150 4.40 -29.38 -0.77
C GLU A 150 5.89 -29.61 -0.42
N ARG A 151 6.66 -28.53 -0.30
CA ARG A 151 8.05 -28.62 0.16
C ARG A 151 8.14 -29.22 1.56
N VAL A 152 7.31 -28.77 2.52
CA VAL A 152 7.25 -29.30 3.88
C VAL A 152 6.91 -30.80 3.88
N ARG A 153 5.92 -31.22 3.08
CA ARG A 153 5.55 -32.65 2.93
C ARG A 153 6.72 -33.51 2.45
N ARG A 154 7.47 -33.01 1.46
CA ARG A 154 8.59 -33.73 0.87
C ARG A 154 9.81 -33.79 1.78
N THR A 155 10.12 -32.71 2.49
CA THR A 155 11.36 -32.61 3.28
C THR A 155 11.16 -32.98 4.76
N GLY A 156 9.93 -32.95 5.25
CA GLY A 156 9.64 -33.08 6.69
C GLY A 156 10.12 -31.91 7.55
N GLU A 157 10.64 -30.86 6.91
CA GLU A 157 11.20 -29.68 7.61
C GLU A 157 10.19 -28.55 7.63
N ARG A 158 10.09 -27.87 8.78
CA ARG A 158 9.29 -26.66 8.88
C ARG A 158 9.80 -25.55 7.96
N VAL A 159 8.87 -24.77 7.38
CA VAL A 159 9.21 -23.60 6.59
C VAL A 159 8.53 -22.38 7.20
N MET A 160 9.27 -21.28 7.31
CA MET A 160 8.72 -19.98 7.72
C MET A 160 8.44 -19.16 6.48
N MET A 161 7.21 -18.65 6.37
CA MET A 161 6.88 -17.65 5.37
C MET A 161 7.44 -16.29 5.77
N ASP A 162 7.49 -15.39 4.83
CA ASP A 162 7.85 -14.00 5.11
C ASP A 162 6.81 -13.31 6.01
N PRO A 163 7.20 -12.23 6.72
CA PRO A 163 6.26 -11.40 7.45
C PRO A 163 5.11 -10.92 6.55
N MET A 164 3.88 -10.99 7.04
CA MET A 164 2.70 -10.60 6.29
C MET A 164 1.58 -10.13 7.22
N GLN A 165 0.64 -9.39 6.66
CA GLN A 165 -0.48 -8.82 7.40
C GLN A 165 -1.42 -9.91 7.95
N SER A 166 -2.21 -9.56 8.96
CA SER A 166 -3.10 -10.52 9.64
C SER A 166 -4.11 -11.17 8.70
N TYR A 167 -4.64 -10.43 7.71
CA TYR A 167 -5.56 -10.98 6.72
C TYR A 167 -4.87 -11.98 5.78
N GLU A 168 -3.62 -11.71 5.37
CA GLU A 168 -2.84 -12.65 4.54
C GLU A 168 -2.50 -13.93 5.31
N ARG A 169 -2.14 -13.80 6.60
CA ARG A 169 -1.92 -14.98 7.45
C ARG A 169 -3.19 -15.84 7.56
N ARG A 170 -4.36 -15.20 7.65
CA ARG A 170 -5.65 -15.91 7.65
C ARG A 170 -5.87 -16.65 6.32
N ILE A 171 -5.54 -16.01 5.18
CA ILE A 171 -5.63 -16.66 3.86
C ILE A 171 -4.77 -17.93 3.84
N VAL A 172 -3.51 -17.86 4.31
CA VAL A 172 -2.62 -19.02 4.39
C VAL A 172 -3.22 -20.13 5.25
N HIS A 173 -3.73 -19.79 6.44
CA HIS A 173 -4.36 -20.77 7.34
C HIS A 173 -5.54 -21.48 6.67
N ILE A 174 -6.46 -20.71 6.07
CA ILE A 174 -7.65 -21.27 5.39
C ILE A 174 -7.23 -22.11 4.18
N THR A 175 -6.24 -21.65 3.40
CA THR A 175 -5.78 -22.39 2.21
C THR A 175 -5.18 -23.75 2.58
N LEU A 176 -4.44 -23.81 3.69
CA LEU A 176 -3.74 -25.03 4.11
C LEU A 176 -4.51 -25.86 5.14
N GLU A 177 -5.68 -25.42 5.60
CA GLU A 177 -6.50 -26.14 6.59
C GLU A 177 -6.89 -27.55 6.12
N LYS A 178 -7.14 -27.69 4.81
CA LYS A 178 -7.55 -28.97 4.19
C LYS A 178 -6.40 -29.78 3.62
N GLU A 179 -5.18 -29.27 3.72
CA GLU A 179 -4.01 -29.95 3.17
C GLU A 179 -3.52 -31.07 4.10
N PRO A 180 -3.53 -32.34 3.65
CA PRO A 180 -3.16 -33.46 4.52
C PRO A 180 -1.69 -33.42 4.89
N GLY A 181 -1.39 -33.76 6.14
CA GLY A 181 -0.02 -33.85 6.66
C GLY A 181 0.66 -32.49 6.90
N ILE A 182 -0.13 -31.40 6.93
CA ILE A 182 0.36 -30.02 7.13
C ILE A 182 -0.44 -29.34 8.25
N ARG A 183 0.26 -28.62 9.09
CA ARG A 183 -0.33 -27.67 10.04
C ARG A 183 0.34 -26.30 9.95
N THR A 184 -0.37 -25.26 10.33
CA THR A 184 0.13 -23.87 10.26
C THR A 184 0.02 -23.18 11.59
N GLU A 185 1.03 -22.36 11.92
CA GLU A 185 1.09 -21.55 13.13
C GLU A 185 1.52 -20.13 12.82
N SER A 186 0.84 -19.12 13.38
CA SER A 186 1.30 -17.74 13.32
C SER A 186 2.28 -17.44 14.45
N GLN A 187 3.51 -17.05 14.11
CA GLN A 187 4.60 -16.82 15.05
C GLN A 187 5.17 -15.39 14.93
N GLY A 188 5.68 -14.86 16.06
CA GLY A 188 6.28 -13.52 16.15
C GLY A 188 5.26 -12.43 16.47
N GLU A 189 5.74 -11.19 16.56
CA GLU A 189 4.96 -9.99 16.87
C GLU A 189 4.90 -9.07 15.65
N GLU A 190 3.83 -8.26 15.57
CA GLU A 190 3.73 -7.25 14.53
C GLU A 190 4.89 -6.23 14.66
N PRO A 191 5.47 -5.76 13.56
CA PRO A 191 5.12 -6.01 12.14
C PRO A 191 5.77 -7.28 11.54
N ASN A 192 6.59 -8.01 12.29
CA ASN A 192 7.38 -9.15 11.80
C ASN A 192 6.68 -10.51 11.91
N ARG A 193 5.39 -10.50 12.27
CA ARG A 193 4.62 -11.72 12.46
C ARG A 193 4.41 -12.46 11.14
N ARG A 194 4.62 -13.78 11.16
CA ARG A 194 4.65 -14.65 9.97
C ARG A 194 3.97 -15.99 10.22
N VAL A 195 3.71 -16.74 9.17
CA VAL A 195 3.17 -18.11 9.28
C VAL A 195 4.29 -19.12 9.15
N ALA A 196 4.34 -20.06 10.10
CA ALA A 196 5.12 -21.29 10.02
C ALA A 196 4.24 -22.39 9.43
N ILE A 197 4.74 -23.10 8.43
CA ILE A 197 4.14 -24.30 7.87
C ILE A 197 4.95 -25.49 8.40
N LEU A 198 4.26 -26.43 9.07
CA LEU A 198 4.86 -27.55 9.75
C LEU A 198 4.26 -28.87 9.22
N PRO A 199 5.01 -29.96 9.21
CA PRO A 199 4.43 -31.26 8.96
C PRO A 199 3.51 -31.65 10.12
N ASP A 200 2.37 -32.25 9.81
CA ASP A 200 1.44 -32.80 10.78
C ASP A 200 2.03 -34.08 11.38
N GLY A 201 2.04 -34.19 12.73
CA GLY A 201 2.62 -35.35 13.43
C GLY A 201 4.04 -35.15 13.97
N VAL A 202 4.70 -34.04 13.68
CA VAL A 202 5.94 -33.64 14.37
C VAL A 202 5.59 -32.75 15.56
N THR A 203 5.41 -33.39 16.71
CA THR A 203 5.43 -32.66 17.99
C THR A 203 6.62 -31.71 18.01
N ALA A 204 6.43 -30.52 18.56
CA ALA A 204 7.37 -29.39 18.64
C ALA A 204 8.71 -29.68 19.36
N ALA A 205 9.29 -30.84 19.19
CA ALA A 205 10.47 -31.35 19.88
C ALA A 205 11.80 -31.18 19.12
N ARG A 206 11.85 -30.27 18.14
CA ARG A 206 13.14 -29.72 17.73
C ARG A 206 13.07 -28.21 17.72
N ARG A 207 13.30 -27.63 18.91
CA ARG A 207 13.87 -26.28 18.97
C ARG A 207 15.06 -26.28 17.99
N PRO A 208 15.22 -25.27 17.12
CA PRO A 208 16.47 -25.11 16.41
C PRO A 208 17.53 -25.13 17.52
N MET A 209 18.54 -25.97 17.40
CA MET A 209 19.76 -25.74 18.14
C MET A 209 20.19 -24.32 17.78
N GLU A 210 20.00 -23.40 18.72
CA GLU A 210 20.77 -22.16 18.73
C GLU A 210 22.20 -22.65 18.65
N ARG A 211 22.87 -22.40 17.53
CA ARG A 211 24.31 -22.57 17.47
C ARG A 211 24.85 -21.82 18.69
N PRO A 212 25.60 -22.47 19.59
CA PRO A 212 26.14 -21.76 20.72
C PRO A 212 26.88 -20.54 20.16
N VAL A 213 26.46 -19.36 20.58
CA VAL A 213 27.22 -18.15 20.33
C VAL A 213 28.58 -18.44 20.92
N PRO A 214 29.67 -18.43 20.14
CA PRO A 214 30.99 -18.65 20.71
C PRO A 214 31.17 -17.66 21.85
N ALA A 215 31.51 -18.17 23.03
CA ALA A 215 31.73 -17.33 24.20
C ALA A 215 32.70 -16.20 23.83
N PRO A 216 32.44 -14.96 24.27
CA PRO A 216 33.37 -13.87 24.03
C PRO A 216 34.74 -14.28 24.54
N SER A 217 35.73 -14.20 23.65
CA SER A 217 37.13 -14.50 24.00
C SER A 217 37.52 -13.71 25.25
N PRO A 218 38.14 -14.31 26.24
CA PRO A 218 38.54 -13.59 27.44
C PRO A 218 39.46 -12.42 27.08
N PRO A 219 39.35 -11.30 27.77
CA PRO A 219 40.18 -10.14 27.51
C PRO A 219 41.67 -10.55 27.69
N LEU A 220 42.48 -10.25 26.68
CA LEU A 220 43.91 -10.43 26.73
C LEU A 220 44.44 -9.59 27.89
N THR A 221 44.69 -10.22 28.99
CA THR A 221 45.45 -9.63 30.11
C THR A 221 46.86 -9.35 29.61
N ARG A 222 47.16 -8.10 29.46
CA ARG A 222 48.51 -7.59 29.16
C ARG A 222 49.37 -7.77 30.42
N GLN A 223 49.97 -8.93 30.56
CA GLN A 223 51.09 -9.09 31.51
C GLN A 223 52.32 -8.51 30.82
N GLY A 224 52.76 -7.40 31.36
CA GLY A 224 54.03 -6.80 31.00
C GLY A 224 55.19 -7.59 31.60
N THR A 225 56.14 -7.98 30.79
CA THR A 225 57.53 -8.23 31.21
C THR A 225 58.45 -7.99 30.03
N GLY A 226 59.46 -7.17 30.26
CA GLY A 226 60.80 -7.39 29.72
C GLY A 226 61.18 -6.61 28.46
N TYR A 227 61.96 -5.61 28.69
CA TYR A 227 62.89 -5.01 27.75
C TYR A 227 63.70 -6.06 26.99
N GLY A 228 63.78 -5.94 25.66
CA GLY A 228 64.65 -6.74 24.82
C GLY A 228 64.63 -6.27 23.40
N ASP A 229 65.72 -5.62 23.02
CA ASP A 229 66.28 -5.32 21.69
C ASP A 229 65.43 -5.53 20.42
N ARG A 230 65.22 -4.44 19.72
CA ARG A 230 64.75 -4.42 18.34
C ARG A 230 65.93 -4.47 17.38
N PRO A 231 66.04 -5.47 16.48
CA PRO A 231 66.85 -5.32 15.28
C PRO A 231 66.12 -4.45 14.27
N ARG A 232 66.79 -3.40 13.78
CA ARG A 232 66.40 -2.64 12.60
C ARG A 232 66.54 -3.54 11.39
N TYR A 233 65.43 -3.79 10.71
CA TYR A 233 65.48 -4.32 9.34
C TYR A 233 64.91 -3.30 8.40
N GLY A 234 65.75 -2.97 7.43
CA GLY A 234 65.51 -1.97 6.41
C GLY A 234 64.64 -2.48 5.26
N ASP A 235 64.27 -1.52 4.48
CA ASP A 235 63.88 -1.59 3.05
C ASP A 235 62.64 -2.43 2.68
N ARG A 236 61.53 -1.72 2.53
CA ARG A 236 60.46 -2.16 1.66
C ARG A 236 60.64 -1.54 0.29
N PRO A 237 60.64 -2.32 -0.81
CA PRO A 237 60.65 -1.77 -2.17
C PRO A 237 59.32 -1.13 -2.49
N ARG A 238 59.39 0.05 -3.07
CA ARG A 238 58.28 0.78 -3.73
C ARG A 238 57.84 -0.05 -4.94
N PHE A 239 56.59 -0.51 -4.89
CA PHE A 239 55.92 -1.00 -6.11
C PHE A 239 55.44 0.18 -6.89
N GLY A 240 56.08 0.35 -8.08
CA GLY A 240 55.72 1.32 -9.08
C GLY A 240 54.55 0.82 -9.97
N ASP A 241 53.93 1.79 -10.54
CA ASP A 241 53.24 1.83 -11.82
C ASP A 241 52.18 0.77 -12.14
N ARG A 242 50.94 1.23 -12.06
CA ARG A 242 49.83 0.64 -12.79
C ARG A 242 49.75 1.29 -14.17
N PRO A 243 49.67 0.52 -15.27
CA PRO A 243 49.48 1.09 -16.60
C PRO A 243 48.03 1.62 -16.78
N ARG A 244 47.93 2.82 -17.34
CA ARG A 244 46.74 3.45 -17.87
C ARG A 244 46.24 2.63 -19.05
N PHE A 245 45.02 2.11 -18.94
CA PHE A 245 44.29 1.60 -20.08
C PHE A 245 43.76 2.77 -20.92
N GLY A 246 44.23 2.77 -22.18
CA GLY A 246 43.88 3.79 -23.16
C GLY A 246 42.47 3.68 -23.69
N GLU A 247 41.90 4.81 -23.93
CA GLU A 247 40.67 5.06 -24.67
C GLU A 247 40.77 4.44 -26.08
N ARG A 248 39.82 3.63 -26.45
CA ARG A 248 39.48 3.35 -27.83
C ARG A 248 38.07 3.76 -28.13
N ARG A 249 37.90 4.87 -28.81
CA ARG A 249 36.67 5.24 -29.52
C ARG A 249 36.58 4.36 -30.78
N PRO A 250 35.43 3.79 -31.11
CA PRO A 250 35.14 3.36 -32.47
C PRO A 250 34.53 4.52 -33.26
N GLY A 251 35.13 4.75 -34.43
CA GLY A 251 34.75 5.78 -35.39
C GLY A 251 33.40 5.47 -36.05
N TYR A 252 32.70 6.53 -36.29
CA TYR A 252 31.59 6.62 -37.23
C TYR A 252 32.15 6.41 -38.66
N ARG A 253 31.53 5.53 -39.40
CA ARG A 253 31.73 5.39 -40.85
C ARG A 253 30.41 5.78 -41.52
N GLU A 254 30.42 6.96 -42.12
CA GLU A 254 29.46 7.37 -43.13
C GLU A 254 29.60 6.44 -44.35
N GLY A 255 28.47 6.05 -44.85
CA GLY A 255 28.36 5.32 -46.11
C GLY A 255 27.16 5.85 -46.87
N GLU A 256 27.45 6.70 -47.84
CA GLU A 256 26.56 7.20 -48.88
C GLU A 256 26.06 6.06 -49.80
N GLY A 257 24.89 6.27 -50.35
CA GLY A 257 24.70 5.96 -51.75
C GLY A 257 23.59 5.01 -52.14
N GLY A 258 22.62 5.54 -52.91
CA GLY A 258 21.88 4.85 -53.96
C GLY A 258 20.43 4.48 -53.60
N GLY A 259 19.38 5.13 -54.00
CA GLY A 259 19.00 5.37 -55.41
C GLY A 259 18.24 4.15 -55.95
N GLY A 260 16.92 4.28 -56.19
CA GLY A 260 16.15 3.24 -56.88
C GLY A 260 14.65 3.49 -56.84
N GLU A 261 14.20 4.06 -57.94
CA GLU A 261 12.80 4.37 -58.31
C GLU A 261 11.85 3.16 -58.30
N THR A 262 10.66 3.54 -58.14
CA THR A 262 9.30 2.98 -58.46
C THR A 262 9.23 1.88 -59.58
N PRO A 263 8.12 1.19 -59.78
CA PRO A 263 6.78 1.75 -59.90
C PRO A 263 5.73 1.33 -58.83
#